data_babf07b69a3dc2740fa3549c9385e1de
#
_entry.id   babf07b69a3dc2740fa3549c9385e1de
#
_cell.length_a   1.000
_cell.length_b   1.000
_cell.length_c   1.000
_cell.angle_alpha   90.00
_cell.angle_beta   90.00
_cell.angle_gamma   90.00
#
_symmetry.space_group_name_H-M   'P 1'
#
loop_
_entity.id
_entity.type
_entity.pdbx_description
1 polymer ?
#
loop_
_entity_poly.entity_id
_entity_poly.type
_entity_poly.pdbx_seq_one_letter_code
_entity_poly.pdbx_strand_id
1 'polypeptide(L)'
;MNEKNYKWEVVALLWVAFFLNQADRQAFNIVLPQIQQHLGASDSTMGLISTLFNVFYAITVPFAGYYADRLSRSRQIWISVLIFSSATFFTGFSGGIFAFILFRCFGMGLGQGMFGPTYTGIIASYHDGSTRARAMSIHQTSYYLGVITCGFLAGFVAEKLGWQYAFFIFGGIGILFTAIIALRLKDKPVEKAPEAEEVQHPSLPQAIAAFFKVPTAVCMLVAYIGLIFGLNGYLTWMPKYLKDTFDLSLSSAGFHSMFWTHAAAFVGVLVAGVLSDRMASRASGGRNRLLLQAAGLLLASPCIVLMGVSGRFGIVCAALAGFGFFRAFFDAGTYAVLYDVIEPKYYSLSSAVLILFGFGIGSLAPWLLGMISDNFGLSGGIASLAAVWTLSSVALLLARMAFFDKDAKKIQQI
;
A
#
# COMPACT_ATOMS: atom_id res chain seq x y z
N MET A 1 -34.82 -1.75 -6.80
CA MET A 1 -33.74 -0.89 -7.32
C MET A 1 -33.19 -1.56 -8.56
N ASN A 2 -33.01 -0.84 -9.66
CA ASN A 2 -32.58 -1.45 -10.93
C ASN A 2 -31.14 -1.98 -10.79
N GLU A 3 -30.84 -3.22 -11.15
CA GLU A 3 -29.51 -3.85 -11.02
C GLU A 3 -28.39 -3.01 -11.63
N LYS A 4 -28.70 -2.29 -12.72
CA LYS A 4 -27.76 -1.38 -13.38
C LYS A 4 -27.28 -0.23 -12.48
N ASN A 5 -28.10 0.25 -11.56
CA ASN A 5 -27.75 1.34 -10.64
C ASN A 5 -27.08 0.79 -9.37
N TYR A 6 -27.49 -0.39 -8.91
CA TYR A 6 -26.95 -0.98 -7.69
C TYR A 6 -25.45 -1.32 -7.79
N LYS A 7 -24.97 -1.78 -8.94
CA LYS A 7 -23.53 -2.04 -9.11
C LYS A 7 -22.65 -0.80 -8.87
N TRP A 8 -23.13 0.39 -9.22
CA TRP A 8 -22.40 1.64 -8.96
C TRP A 8 -22.55 2.11 -7.51
N GLU A 9 -23.68 1.82 -6.85
CA GLU A 9 -23.84 2.01 -5.42
C GLU A 9 -22.85 1.15 -4.64
N VAL A 10 -22.63 -0.10 -5.03
CA VAL A 10 -21.61 -0.97 -4.45
C VAL A 10 -20.22 -0.32 -4.57
N VAL A 11 -19.87 0.23 -5.73
CA VAL A 11 -18.59 0.94 -5.90
C VAL A 11 -18.50 2.15 -4.98
N ALA A 12 -19.59 2.93 -4.84
CA ALA A 12 -19.61 4.11 -3.97
C ALA A 12 -19.46 3.73 -2.49
N LEU A 13 -20.14 2.69 -2.01
CA LEU A 13 -20.01 2.19 -0.64
C LEU A 13 -18.57 1.72 -0.35
N LEU A 14 -18.00 0.94 -1.26
CA LEU A 14 -16.61 0.47 -1.14
C LEU A 14 -15.60 1.60 -1.27
N TRP A 15 -15.89 2.63 -2.07
CA TRP A 15 -15.07 3.84 -2.20
C TRP A 15 -14.97 4.59 -0.87
N VAL A 16 -16.10 4.83 -0.20
CA VAL A 16 -16.11 5.50 1.12
C VAL A 16 -15.41 4.64 2.17
N ALA A 17 -15.66 3.32 2.16
CA ALA A 17 -14.98 2.40 3.07
C ALA A 17 -13.47 2.42 2.90
N PHE A 18 -12.97 2.44 1.65
CA PHE A 18 -11.53 2.47 1.37
C PHE A 18 -10.92 3.85 1.65
N PHE A 19 -11.66 4.93 1.41
CA PHE A 19 -11.27 6.27 1.84
C PHE A 19 -11.03 6.33 3.35
N LEU A 20 -11.98 5.83 4.16
CA LEU A 20 -11.84 5.76 5.63
C LEU A 20 -10.69 4.85 6.04
N ASN A 21 -10.55 3.68 5.41
CA ASN A 21 -9.44 2.77 5.65
C ASN A 21 -8.07 3.46 5.48
N GLN A 22 -7.89 4.24 4.41
CA GLN A 22 -6.65 4.96 4.16
C GLN A 22 -6.47 6.16 5.10
N ALA A 23 -7.55 6.88 5.42
CA ALA A 23 -7.52 7.98 6.37
C ALA A 23 -7.10 7.48 7.76
N ASP A 24 -7.72 6.43 8.27
CA ASP A 24 -7.38 5.80 9.55
C ASP A 24 -5.92 5.35 9.60
N ARG A 25 -5.43 4.77 8.49
CA ARG A 25 -4.05 4.31 8.38
C ARG A 25 -3.05 5.47 8.50
N GLN A 26 -3.33 6.61 7.87
CA GLN A 26 -2.42 7.76 7.86
C GLN A 26 -2.54 8.64 9.11
N ALA A 27 -3.68 8.64 9.80
CA ALA A 27 -3.88 9.48 10.98
C ALA A 27 -2.74 9.35 12.00
N PHE A 28 -2.31 8.12 12.30
CA PHE A 28 -1.18 7.88 13.21
C PHE A 28 0.11 8.56 12.74
N ASN A 29 0.46 8.41 11.45
CA ASN A 29 1.71 8.96 10.90
C ASN A 29 1.73 10.50 10.97
N ILE A 30 0.57 11.13 10.82
CA ILE A 30 0.43 12.59 10.88
C ILE A 30 0.58 13.09 12.32
N VAL A 31 -0.11 12.45 13.27
CA VAL A 31 -0.10 12.89 14.67
C VAL A 31 1.01 12.24 15.51
N LEU A 32 1.88 11.45 14.87
CA LEU A 32 3.00 10.75 15.51
C LEU A 32 3.83 11.63 16.44
N PRO A 33 4.21 12.90 16.09
CA PRO A 33 4.98 13.74 16.99
C PRO A 33 4.28 14.04 18.32
N GLN A 34 2.95 14.24 18.30
CA GLN A 34 2.17 14.48 19.53
C GLN A 34 2.02 13.21 20.37
N ILE A 35 1.80 12.07 19.73
CA ILE A 35 1.75 10.75 20.42
C ILE A 35 3.11 10.47 21.06
N GLN A 36 4.21 10.69 20.32
CA GLN A 36 5.57 10.49 20.80
C GLN A 36 5.85 11.33 22.04
N GLN A 37 5.49 12.61 22.01
CA GLN A 37 5.63 13.51 23.16
C GLN A 37 4.77 13.05 24.35
N HIS A 38 3.52 12.62 24.10
CA HIS A 38 2.61 12.15 25.14
C HIS A 38 3.13 10.87 25.84
N LEU A 39 3.73 9.95 25.08
CA LEU A 39 4.25 8.68 25.60
C LEU A 39 5.68 8.78 26.12
N GLY A 40 6.40 9.89 25.89
CA GLY A 40 7.83 10.00 26.17
C GLY A 40 8.66 8.95 25.43
N ALA A 41 8.24 8.57 24.22
CA ALA A 41 8.82 7.46 23.48
C ALA A 41 9.89 7.89 22.49
N SER A 42 10.86 7.02 22.18
CA SER A 42 11.89 7.24 21.15
C SER A 42 11.33 7.08 19.73
N ASP A 43 12.05 7.59 18.73
CA ASP A 43 11.70 7.36 17.31
C ASP A 43 11.69 5.87 16.96
N SER A 44 12.64 5.09 17.49
CA SER A 44 12.65 3.63 17.31
C SER A 44 11.38 2.96 17.84
N THR A 45 10.84 3.40 18.98
CA THR A 45 9.58 2.88 19.53
C THR A 45 8.39 3.23 18.64
N MET A 46 8.30 4.46 18.15
CA MET A 46 7.25 4.89 17.23
C MET A 46 7.33 4.14 15.89
N GLY A 47 8.53 3.96 15.38
CA GLY A 47 8.78 3.15 14.19
C GLY A 47 8.39 1.68 14.38
N LEU A 48 8.66 1.09 15.56
CA LEU A 48 8.25 -0.27 15.90
C LEU A 48 6.73 -0.44 15.88
N ILE A 49 5.97 0.52 16.44
CA ILE A 49 4.50 0.52 16.38
C ILE A 49 4.02 0.52 14.93
N SER A 50 4.60 1.35 14.07
CA SER A 50 4.26 1.37 12.64
C SER A 50 4.62 0.05 11.94
N THR A 51 5.76 -0.53 12.26
CA THR A 51 6.19 -1.83 11.75
C THR A 51 5.24 -2.95 12.18
N LEU A 52 4.90 -3.04 13.46
CA LEU A 52 3.98 -4.05 13.98
C LEU A 52 2.61 -3.99 13.32
N PHE A 53 2.07 -2.80 13.10
CA PHE A 53 0.83 -2.65 12.33
C PHE A 53 0.92 -3.31 10.95
N ASN A 54 1.97 -3.02 10.19
CA ASN A 54 2.15 -3.58 8.85
C ASN A 54 2.39 -5.11 8.88
N VAL A 55 3.05 -5.63 9.93
CA VAL A 55 3.24 -7.07 10.11
C VAL A 55 1.90 -7.77 10.38
N PHE A 56 1.07 -7.26 11.29
CA PHE A 56 -0.26 -7.82 11.53
C PHE A 56 -1.16 -7.74 10.30
N TYR A 57 -1.10 -6.61 9.57
CA TYR A 57 -1.76 -6.47 8.27
C TYR A 57 -1.31 -7.56 7.28
N ALA A 58 0.01 -7.73 7.09
CA ALA A 58 0.58 -8.68 6.13
C ALA A 58 0.23 -10.14 6.47
N ILE A 59 0.22 -10.48 7.77
CA ILE A 59 -0.20 -11.82 8.24
C ILE A 59 -1.69 -12.05 7.96
N THR A 60 -2.52 -11.03 8.15
CA THR A 60 -3.98 -11.17 8.01
C THR A 60 -4.42 -11.35 6.55
N VAL A 61 -3.76 -10.70 5.58
CA VAL A 61 -4.16 -10.69 4.17
C VAL A 61 -4.34 -12.09 3.56
N PRO A 62 -3.43 -13.06 3.71
CA PRO A 62 -3.61 -14.41 3.17
C PRO A 62 -4.80 -15.15 3.76
N PHE A 63 -5.01 -15.04 5.08
CA PHE A 63 -6.16 -15.66 5.76
C PHE A 63 -7.47 -15.04 5.29
N ALA A 64 -7.51 -13.72 5.17
CA ALA A 64 -8.68 -13.00 4.68
C ALA A 64 -9.06 -13.41 3.24
N GLY A 65 -8.09 -13.59 2.36
CA GLY A 65 -8.31 -14.11 1.00
C GLY A 65 -8.94 -15.50 1.01
N TYR A 66 -8.42 -16.40 1.85
CA TYR A 66 -8.97 -17.75 1.99
C TYR A 66 -10.42 -17.78 2.48
N TYR A 67 -10.76 -16.92 3.44
CA TYR A 67 -12.11 -16.81 3.96
C TYR A 67 -13.06 -16.03 3.05
N ALA A 68 -12.55 -15.09 2.24
CA ALA A 68 -13.36 -14.31 1.30
C ALA A 68 -14.06 -15.17 0.23
N ASP A 69 -13.47 -16.30 -0.14
CA ASP A 69 -14.04 -17.24 -1.12
C ASP A 69 -15.04 -18.22 -0.49
N ARG A 70 -15.06 -18.36 0.83
CA ARG A 70 -15.90 -19.33 1.56
C ARG A 70 -17.06 -18.71 2.34
N LEU A 71 -16.95 -17.44 2.67
CA LEU A 71 -17.93 -16.70 3.45
C LEU A 71 -18.59 -15.61 2.61
N SER A 72 -19.67 -15.04 3.14
CA SER A 72 -20.30 -13.85 2.58
C SER A 72 -19.31 -12.69 2.50
N ARG A 73 -18.98 -12.24 1.29
CA ARG A 73 -18.05 -11.13 1.06
C ARG A 73 -18.59 -9.81 1.63
N SER A 74 -19.90 -9.57 1.51
CA SER A 74 -20.52 -8.37 2.07
C SER A 74 -20.41 -8.36 3.61
N ARG A 75 -20.62 -9.51 4.26
CA ARG A 75 -20.43 -9.66 5.70
C ARG A 75 -18.99 -9.42 6.11
N GLN A 76 -18.03 -9.95 5.36
CA GLN A 76 -16.60 -9.75 5.63
C GLN A 76 -16.20 -8.28 5.51
N ILE A 77 -16.76 -7.52 4.54
CA ILE A 77 -16.50 -6.08 4.41
C ILE A 77 -17.00 -5.30 5.63
N TRP A 78 -18.28 -5.45 6.04
CA TRP A 78 -18.76 -4.62 7.14
C TRP A 78 -18.13 -5.02 8.49
N ILE A 79 -17.80 -6.30 8.70
CA ILE A 79 -17.01 -6.75 9.87
C ILE A 79 -15.62 -6.12 9.85
N SER A 80 -14.94 -6.14 8.71
CA SER A 80 -13.64 -5.52 8.52
C SER A 80 -13.67 -4.03 8.86
N VAL A 81 -14.64 -3.28 8.30
CA VAL A 81 -14.81 -1.85 8.57
C VAL A 81 -15.11 -1.60 10.05
N LEU A 82 -15.96 -2.41 10.67
CA LEU A 82 -16.26 -2.31 12.10
C LEU A 82 -15.01 -2.52 12.96
N ILE A 83 -14.22 -3.56 12.66
CA ILE A 83 -13.01 -3.88 13.43
C ILE A 83 -12.00 -2.76 13.32
N PHE A 84 -11.61 -2.34 12.10
CA PHE A 84 -10.57 -1.32 11.98
C PHE A 84 -11.02 0.06 12.47
N SER A 85 -12.29 0.44 12.26
CA SER A 85 -12.80 1.73 12.74
C SER A 85 -12.98 1.75 14.26
N SER A 86 -13.42 0.65 14.87
CA SER A 86 -13.46 0.52 16.33
C SER A 86 -12.04 0.55 16.92
N ALA A 87 -11.10 -0.16 16.31
CA ALA A 87 -9.70 -0.14 16.72
C ALA A 87 -9.09 1.27 16.60
N THR A 88 -9.41 2.00 15.53
CA THR A 88 -9.03 3.42 15.38
C THR A 88 -9.64 4.25 16.51
N PHE A 89 -10.94 4.14 16.76
CA PHE A 89 -11.61 4.89 17.81
C PHE A 89 -10.98 4.63 19.19
N PHE A 90 -10.78 3.35 19.55
CA PHE A 90 -10.16 2.99 20.82
C PHE A 90 -8.68 3.36 20.92
N THR A 91 -7.97 3.52 19.81
CA THR A 91 -6.61 4.08 19.81
C THR A 91 -6.57 5.48 20.44
N GLY A 92 -7.64 6.28 20.30
CA GLY A 92 -7.75 7.59 20.95
C GLY A 92 -7.73 7.55 22.49
N PHE A 93 -8.06 6.41 23.10
CA PHE A 93 -7.98 6.20 24.57
C PHE A 93 -6.62 5.63 25.01
N SER A 94 -5.69 5.37 24.09
CA SER A 94 -4.43 4.74 24.45
C SER A 94 -3.53 5.65 25.28
N GLY A 95 -3.40 5.35 26.56
CA GLY A 95 -2.53 6.04 27.49
C GLY A 95 -1.11 5.43 27.60
N GLY A 96 -0.78 4.40 26.83
CA GLY A 96 0.51 3.72 26.88
C GLY A 96 0.79 2.85 25.65
N ILE A 97 2.05 2.46 25.47
CA ILE A 97 2.53 1.70 24.30
C ILE A 97 1.76 0.40 24.09
N PHE A 98 1.45 -0.34 25.17
CA PHE A 98 0.70 -1.59 25.07
C PHE A 98 -0.69 -1.41 24.46
N ALA A 99 -1.43 -0.36 24.88
CA ALA A 99 -2.75 -0.06 24.33
C ALA A 99 -2.64 0.33 22.82
N PHE A 100 -1.60 1.08 22.43
CA PHE A 100 -1.33 1.35 21.03
C PHE A 100 -1.06 0.07 20.23
N ILE A 101 -0.26 -0.85 20.73
CA ILE A 101 0.00 -2.14 20.05
C ILE A 101 -1.31 -2.93 19.92
N LEU A 102 -2.12 -2.99 20.97
CA LEU A 102 -3.37 -3.73 20.95
C LEU A 102 -4.37 -3.16 19.94
N PHE A 103 -4.67 -1.87 20.01
CA PHE A 103 -5.70 -1.28 19.16
C PHE A 103 -5.13 -0.93 17.78
N ARG A 104 -4.04 -0.15 17.73
CA ARG A 104 -3.46 0.34 16.46
C ARG A 104 -2.80 -0.75 15.64
N CYS A 105 -2.03 -1.67 16.26
CA CYS A 105 -1.29 -2.67 15.50
C CYS A 105 -2.15 -3.92 15.25
N PHE A 106 -2.61 -4.58 16.31
CA PHE A 106 -3.37 -5.82 16.18
C PHE A 106 -4.78 -5.57 15.64
N GLY A 107 -5.58 -4.76 16.32
CA GLY A 107 -7.00 -4.55 15.97
C GLY A 107 -7.17 -3.95 14.57
N MET A 108 -6.46 -2.87 14.29
CA MET A 108 -6.54 -2.20 13.00
C MET A 108 -5.86 -3.01 11.88
N GLY A 109 -4.70 -3.65 12.17
CA GLY A 109 -4.00 -4.51 11.21
C GLY A 109 -4.86 -5.69 10.77
N LEU A 110 -5.55 -6.35 11.72
CA LEU A 110 -6.52 -7.42 11.45
C LEU A 110 -7.67 -6.90 10.57
N GLY A 111 -8.34 -5.81 10.99
CA GLY A 111 -9.46 -5.26 10.25
C GLY A 111 -9.09 -4.86 8.82
N GLN A 112 -8.02 -4.09 8.64
CA GLN A 112 -7.59 -3.61 7.32
C GLN A 112 -7.09 -4.74 6.41
N GLY A 113 -6.42 -5.76 6.97
CA GLY A 113 -5.96 -6.92 6.22
C GLY A 113 -7.12 -7.73 5.61
N MET A 114 -8.28 -7.75 6.27
CA MET A 114 -9.50 -8.42 5.75
C MET A 114 -10.15 -7.66 4.60
N PHE A 115 -9.97 -6.34 4.51
CA PHE A 115 -10.68 -5.49 3.56
C PHE A 115 -10.21 -5.69 2.10
N GLY A 116 -8.88 -5.70 1.88
CA GLY A 116 -8.27 -5.68 0.54
C GLY A 116 -8.73 -6.79 -0.39
N PRO A 117 -8.50 -8.07 -0.05
CA PRO A 117 -8.91 -9.20 -0.88
C PRO A 117 -10.41 -9.22 -1.15
N THR A 118 -11.22 -8.77 -0.18
CA THR A 118 -12.68 -8.90 -0.23
C THR A 118 -13.34 -7.88 -1.15
N TYR A 119 -12.92 -6.59 -1.11
CA TYR A 119 -13.54 -5.56 -1.96
C TYR A 119 -13.29 -5.80 -3.44
N THR A 120 -12.10 -6.28 -3.80
CA THR A 120 -11.77 -6.59 -5.19
C THR A 120 -12.69 -7.68 -5.75
N GLY A 121 -12.96 -8.72 -4.95
CA GLY A 121 -13.87 -9.79 -5.30
C GLY A 121 -15.32 -9.33 -5.47
N ILE A 122 -15.80 -8.41 -4.61
CA ILE A 122 -17.15 -7.84 -4.74
C ILE A 122 -17.27 -7.01 -6.01
N ILE A 123 -16.36 -6.07 -6.27
CA ILE A 123 -16.39 -5.27 -7.50
C ILE A 123 -16.38 -6.18 -8.74
N ALA A 124 -15.52 -7.20 -8.75
CA ALA A 124 -15.42 -8.13 -9.86
C ALA A 124 -16.71 -8.93 -10.09
N SER A 125 -17.50 -9.22 -9.04
CA SER A 125 -18.76 -9.98 -9.16
C SER A 125 -19.91 -9.14 -9.71
N TYR A 126 -19.93 -7.84 -9.47
CA TYR A 126 -20.98 -6.92 -9.94
C TYR A 126 -20.68 -6.30 -11.32
N HIS A 127 -19.42 -6.28 -11.76
CA HIS A 127 -18.98 -5.64 -12.99
C HIS A 127 -18.37 -6.67 -13.95
N ASP A 128 -18.90 -6.68 -15.16
CA ASP A 128 -18.39 -7.46 -16.30
C ASP A 128 -17.13 -6.83 -16.93
N GLY A 129 -16.60 -7.48 -17.97
CA GLY A 129 -15.41 -6.99 -18.68
C GLY A 129 -15.52 -5.58 -19.22
N SER A 130 -16.74 -5.08 -19.51
CA SER A 130 -16.98 -3.76 -20.09
C SER A 130 -16.91 -2.63 -19.05
N THR A 131 -17.16 -2.91 -17.78
CA THR A 131 -17.29 -1.90 -16.71
C THR A 131 -16.33 -2.11 -15.53
N ARG A 132 -15.73 -3.31 -15.40
CA ARG A 132 -14.85 -3.68 -14.28
C ARG A 132 -13.64 -2.77 -14.14
N ALA A 133 -12.92 -2.50 -15.22
CA ALA A 133 -11.76 -1.63 -15.19
C ALA A 133 -12.12 -0.21 -14.72
N ARG A 134 -13.23 0.35 -15.23
CA ARG A 134 -13.73 1.66 -14.81
C ARG A 134 -14.13 1.67 -13.33
N ALA A 135 -14.81 0.63 -12.84
CA ALA A 135 -15.21 0.52 -11.43
C ALA A 135 -13.99 0.47 -10.50
N MET A 136 -12.98 -0.33 -10.86
CA MET A 136 -11.72 -0.42 -10.10
C MET A 136 -10.95 0.91 -10.11
N SER A 137 -10.89 1.60 -11.24
CA SER A 137 -10.24 2.91 -11.34
C SER A 137 -10.92 3.96 -10.47
N ILE A 138 -12.27 4.02 -10.49
CA ILE A 138 -13.04 4.91 -9.62
C ILE A 138 -12.76 4.57 -8.16
N HIS A 139 -12.83 3.29 -7.78
CA HIS A 139 -12.52 2.87 -6.42
C HIS A 139 -11.10 3.28 -5.99
N GLN A 140 -10.11 3.16 -6.88
CA GLN A 140 -8.72 3.50 -6.57
C GLN A 140 -8.52 5.01 -6.28
N THR A 141 -9.38 5.91 -6.79
CA THR A 141 -9.29 7.34 -6.46
C THR A 141 -9.48 7.60 -4.97
N SER A 142 -10.22 6.74 -4.25
CA SER A 142 -10.43 6.86 -2.81
C SER A 142 -9.14 6.71 -2.01
N TYR A 143 -8.18 5.92 -2.50
CA TYR A 143 -6.84 5.82 -1.89
C TYR A 143 -6.15 7.18 -1.83
N TYR A 144 -6.01 7.82 -3.00
CA TYR A 144 -5.32 9.10 -3.08
C TYR A 144 -6.02 10.20 -2.29
N LEU A 145 -7.35 10.27 -2.43
CA LEU A 145 -8.14 11.26 -1.70
C LEU A 145 -8.12 11.00 -0.18
N GLY A 146 -8.22 9.74 0.27
CA GLY A 146 -8.15 9.39 1.68
C GLY A 146 -6.82 9.78 2.32
N VAL A 147 -5.71 9.47 1.64
CA VAL A 147 -4.37 9.80 2.14
C VAL A 147 -4.14 11.32 2.18
N ILE A 148 -4.48 12.05 1.12
CA ILE A 148 -4.27 13.52 1.04
C ILE A 148 -5.17 14.24 2.04
N THR A 149 -6.46 13.89 2.09
CA THR A 149 -7.43 14.53 3.00
C THR A 149 -7.06 14.30 4.45
N CYS A 150 -6.68 13.07 4.81
CA CYS A 150 -6.20 12.77 6.15
C CYS A 150 -4.93 13.54 6.50
N GLY A 151 -4.01 13.70 5.54
CA GLY A 151 -2.80 14.49 5.72
C GLY A 151 -3.07 15.88 6.29
N PHE A 152 -4.11 16.55 5.81
CA PHE A 152 -4.55 17.84 6.34
C PHE A 152 -5.44 17.71 7.59
N LEU A 153 -6.54 16.93 7.49
CA LEU A 153 -7.58 16.91 8.53
C LEU A 153 -7.10 16.33 9.85
N ALA A 154 -6.31 15.25 9.85
CA ALA A 154 -5.79 14.68 11.08
C ALA A 154 -4.87 15.67 11.82
N GLY A 155 -4.00 16.35 11.07
CA GLY A 155 -3.16 17.40 11.62
C GLY A 155 -3.96 18.58 12.20
N PHE A 156 -4.94 19.08 11.43
CA PHE A 156 -5.80 20.18 11.85
C PHE A 156 -6.60 19.86 13.11
N VAL A 157 -7.21 18.68 13.17
CA VAL A 157 -7.94 18.24 14.38
C VAL A 157 -7.00 18.11 15.57
N ALA A 158 -5.83 17.52 15.35
CA ALA A 158 -4.85 17.32 16.41
C ALA A 158 -4.28 18.64 16.97
N GLU A 159 -4.12 19.66 16.14
CA GLU A 159 -3.70 21.00 16.57
C GLU A 159 -4.76 21.72 17.42
N LYS A 160 -6.03 21.53 17.09
CA LYS A 160 -7.11 22.26 17.75
C LYS A 160 -7.67 21.56 18.99
N LEU A 161 -7.77 20.23 18.93
CA LEU A 161 -8.46 19.43 19.94
C LEU A 161 -7.55 18.42 20.67
N GLY A 162 -6.39 18.12 20.08
CA GLY A 162 -5.47 17.07 20.53
C GLY A 162 -5.53 15.82 19.62
N TRP A 163 -4.43 15.05 19.63
CA TRP A 163 -4.26 13.91 18.73
C TRP A 163 -5.33 12.80 18.90
N GLN A 164 -5.87 12.65 20.10
CA GLN A 164 -6.91 11.67 20.42
C GLN A 164 -8.16 11.88 19.57
N TYR A 165 -8.55 13.13 19.36
CA TYR A 165 -9.75 13.48 18.60
C TYR A 165 -9.64 13.13 17.12
N ALA A 166 -8.44 13.08 16.53
CA ALA A 166 -8.28 12.57 15.19
C ALA A 166 -8.76 11.09 15.11
N PHE A 167 -8.39 10.27 16.08
CA PHE A 167 -8.84 8.87 16.14
C PHE A 167 -10.34 8.73 16.48
N PHE A 168 -10.86 9.54 17.37
CA PHE A 168 -12.30 9.52 17.69
C PHE A 168 -13.17 9.92 16.51
N ILE A 169 -12.78 10.93 15.75
CA ILE A 169 -13.55 11.41 14.60
C ILE A 169 -13.50 10.38 13.47
N PHE A 170 -12.30 9.98 13.02
CA PHE A 170 -12.20 9.04 11.91
C PHE A 170 -12.80 7.67 12.27
N GLY A 171 -12.47 7.11 13.43
CA GLY A 171 -13.02 5.84 13.89
C GLY A 171 -14.54 5.92 14.11
N GLY A 172 -15.05 7.02 14.70
CA GLY A 172 -16.47 7.23 14.91
C GLY A 172 -17.27 7.29 13.59
N ILE A 173 -16.77 8.04 12.60
CA ILE A 173 -17.38 8.08 11.26
C ILE A 173 -17.39 6.68 10.64
N GLY A 174 -16.30 5.91 10.77
CA GLY A 174 -16.22 4.56 10.24
C GLY A 174 -17.19 3.58 10.92
N ILE A 175 -17.35 3.67 12.25
CA ILE A 175 -18.34 2.86 12.98
C ILE A 175 -19.77 3.18 12.49
N LEU A 176 -20.13 4.46 12.36
CA LEU A 176 -21.43 4.86 11.83
C LEU A 176 -21.63 4.40 10.38
N PHE A 177 -20.60 4.51 9.57
CA PHE A 177 -20.66 4.06 8.17
C PHE A 177 -20.79 2.55 8.04
N THR A 178 -20.28 1.78 9.01
CA THR A 178 -20.48 0.32 9.05
C THR A 178 -21.95 -0.07 9.04
N ALA A 179 -22.82 0.66 9.75
CA ALA A 179 -24.25 0.39 9.73
C ALA A 179 -24.85 0.56 8.33
N ILE A 180 -24.41 1.58 7.57
CA ILE A 180 -24.84 1.81 6.19
C ILE A 180 -24.39 0.65 5.30
N ILE A 181 -23.14 0.21 5.41
CA ILE A 181 -22.62 -0.93 4.64
C ILE A 181 -23.39 -2.20 4.98
N ALA A 182 -23.61 -2.50 6.26
CA ALA A 182 -24.30 -3.71 6.69
C ALA A 182 -25.74 -3.79 6.17
N LEU A 183 -26.43 -2.64 6.05
CA LEU A 183 -27.80 -2.56 5.54
C LEU A 183 -27.89 -2.57 4.00
N ARG A 184 -26.91 -1.97 3.33
CA ARG A 184 -26.99 -1.69 1.89
C ARG A 184 -26.16 -2.62 1.02
N LEU A 185 -24.99 -3.10 1.50
CA LEU A 185 -24.11 -3.97 0.72
C LEU A 185 -24.59 -5.41 0.78
N LYS A 186 -24.89 -5.99 -0.37
CA LYS A 186 -25.35 -7.38 -0.52
C LYS A 186 -24.37 -8.18 -1.34
N ASP A 187 -24.33 -9.48 -1.11
CA ASP A 187 -23.62 -10.39 -2.01
C ASP A 187 -24.43 -10.60 -3.30
N LYS A 188 -23.73 -10.63 -4.42
CA LYS A 188 -24.36 -11.13 -5.63
C LYS A 188 -24.46 -12.66 -5.49
N PRO A 189 -25.64 -13.26 -5.72
CA PRO A 189 -25.77 -14.72 -5.78
C PRO A 189 -24.72 -15.26 -6.75
N VAL A 190 -23.84 -16.11 -6.26
CA VAL A 190 -22.90 -16.82 -7.12
C VAL A 190 -23.74 -17.85 -7.88
N GLU A 191 -23.98 -17.62 -9.17
CA GLU A 191 -24.35 -18.73 -10.05
C GLU A 191 -23.22 -19.75 -9.90
N LYS A 192 -23.55 -20.92 -9.33
CA LYS A 192 -22.59 -22.03 -9.28
C LYS A 192 -22.16 -22.27 -10.72
N ALA A 193 -20.91 -21.90 -11.03
CA ALA A 193 -20.32 -22.36 -12.27
C ALA A 193 -20.51 -23.89 -12.32
N PRO A 194 -20.87 -24.49 -13.47
CA PRO A 194 -20.85 -25.91 -13.62
C PRO A 194 -19.54 -26.43 -13.07
N GLU A 195 -19.56 -27.54 -12.34
CA GLU A 195 -18.37 -28.15 -11.73
C GLU A 195 -17.25 -28.16 -12.77
N ALA A 196 -16.43 -27.07 -12.74
CA ALA A 196 -15.20 -27.08 -13.50
C ALA A 196 -14.37 -28.17 -12.84
N GLU A 197 -13.90 -29.09 -13.67
CA GLU A 197 -12.96 -30.16 -13.30
C GLU A 197 -12.03 -29.62 -12.19
N GLU A 198 -11.83 -30.40 -11.13
CA GLU A 198 -10.92 -30.07 -10.01
C GLU A 198 -9.54 -29.74 -10.58
N VAL A 199 -9.38 -28.49 -10.99
CA VAL A 199 -8.06 -27.97 -11.28
C VAL A 199 -7.33 -28.02 -9.95
N GLN A 200 -6.42 -28.96 -9.82
CA GLN A 200 -5.57 -29.10 -8.64
C GLN A 200 -4.88 -27.75 -8.41
N HIS A 201 -5.44 -26.95 -7.51
CA HIS A 201 -4.83 -25.68 -7.14
C HIS A 201 -3.50 -25.95 -6.41
N PRO A 202 -2.37 -25.49 -6.92
CA PRO A 202 -1.09 -25.72 -6.27
C PRO A 202 -1.13 -25.16 -4.84
N SER A 203 -0.45 -25.84 -3.92
CA SER A 203 -0.33 -25.39 -2.54
C SER A 203 0.61 -24.17 -2.43
N LEU A 204 0.45 -23.35 -1.38
CA LEU A 204 1.32 -22.21 -1.13
C LEU A 204 2.83 -22.60 -1.06
N PRO A 205 3.24 -23.71 -0.39
CA PRO A 205 4.63 -24.16 -0.40
C PRO A 205 5.15 -24.48 -1.81
N GLN A 206 4.32 -25.08 -2.65
CA GLN A 206 4.69 -25.37 -4.06
C GLN A 206 4.87 -24.08 -4.87
N ALA A 207 4.00 -23.09 -4.67
CA ALA A 207 4.13 -21.79 -5.30
C ALA A 207 5.37 -21.02 -4.84
N ILE A 208 5.68 -21.05 -3.54
CA ILE A 208 6.92 -20.48 -2.99
C ILE A 208 8.14 -21.16 -3.62
N ALA A 209 8.17 -22.48 -3.66
CA ALA A 209 9.27 -23.22 -4.28
C ALA A 209 9.42 -22.92 -5.77
N ALA A 210 8.30 -22.82 -6.51
CA ALA A 210 8.30 -22.45 -7.93
C ALA A 210 8.80 -21.02 -8.13
N PHE A 211 8.38 -20.08 -7.31
CA PHE A 211 8.78 -18.67 -7.36
C PHE A 211 10.29 -18.51 -7.20
N PHE A 212 10.87 -19.12 -6.18
CA PHE A 212 12.30 -19.00 -5.89
C PHE A 212 13.22 -19.75 -6.89
N LYS A 213 12.66 -20.61 -7.74
CA LYS A 213 13.38 -21.25 -8.87
C LYS A 213 13.53 -20.34 -10.07
N VAL A 214 12.84 -19.19 -10.12
CA VAL A 214 12.86 -18.24 -11.23
C VAL A 214 13.68 -17.02 -10.84
N PRO A 215 14.95 -16.88 -11.31
CA PRO A 215 15.84 -15.77 -10.94
C PRO A 215 15.25 -14.39 -11.21
N THR A 216 14.51 -14.23 -12.30
CA THR A 216 13.81 -12.96 -12.62
C THR A 216 12.80 -12.60 -11.52
N ALA A 217 12.00 -13.57 -11.05
CA ALA A 217 11.02 -13.35 -9.99
C ALA A 217 11.68 -12.99 -8.65
N VAL A 218 12.83 -13.61 -8.34
CA VAL A 218 13.62 -13.28 -7.13
C VAL A 218 14.16 -11.85 -7.20
N CYS A 219 14.71 -11.42 -8.33
CA CYS A 219 15.16 -10.04 -8.50
C CYS A 219 13.99 -9.03 -8.40
N MET A 220 12.82 -9.37 -8.94
CA MET A 220 11.62 -8.57 -8.79
C MET A 220 11.16 -8.49 -7.32
N LEU A 221 11.27 -9.60 -6.56
CA LEU A 221 10.98 -9.61 -5.14
C LEU A 221 11.91 -8.66 -4.36
N VAL A 222 13.21 -8.70 -4.63
CA VAL A 222 14.17 -7.77 -4.02
C VAL A 222 13.80 -6.32 -4.30
N ALA A 223 13.44 -6.01 -5.54
CA ALA A 223 13.02 -4.67 -5.93
C ALA A 223 11.69 -4.27 -5.26
N TYR A 224 10.74 -5.18 -5.15
CA TYR A 224 9.45 -4.94 -4.50
C TYR A 224 9.60 -4.73 -2.99
N ILE A 225 10.47 -5.52 -2.32
CA ILE A 225 10.84 -5.31 -0.91
C ILE A 225 11.39 -3.89 -0.73
N GLY A 226 12.32 -3.46 -1.57
CA GLY A 226 12.91 -2.13 -1.50
C GLY A 226 11.91 -1.01 -1.76
N LEU A 227 10.97 -1.20 -2.71
CA LEU A 227 9.87 -0.27 -2.96
C LEU A 227 9.02 -0.08 -1.70
N ILE A 228 8.55 -1.19 -1.11
CA ILE A 228 7.68 -1.17 0.08
C ILE A 228 8.43 -0.63 1.29
N PHE A 229 9.72 -0.97 1.42
CA PHE A 229 10.61 -0.43 2.46
C PHE A 229 10.67 1.10 2.38
N GLY A 230 11.01 1.65 1.21
CA GLY A 230 11.06 3.09 1.02
C GLY A 230 9.71 3.78 1.23
N LEU A 231 8.63 3.18 0.74
CA LEU A 231 7.29 3.74 0.89
C LEU A 231 6.83 3.77 2.35
N ASN A 232 6.99 2.68 3.10
CA ASN A 232 6.61 2.63 4.52
C ASN A 232 7.46 3.56 5.38
N GLY A 233 8.77 3.63 5.12
CA GLY A 233 9.66 4.57 5.78
C GLY A 233 9.25 6.02 5.54
N TYR A 234 9.02 6.38 4.28
CA TYR A 234 8.53 7.69 3.87
C TYR A 234 7.19 8.05 4.53
N LEU A 235 6.17 7.20 4.40
CA LEU A 235 4.83 7.49 4.93
C LEU A 235 4.82 7.69 6.45
N THR A 236 5.68 6.99 7.17
CA THR A 236 5.76 7.10 8.63
C THR A 236 6.48 8.36 9.07
N TRP A 237 7.61 8.70 8.43
CA TRP A 237 8.52 9.69 8.97
C TRP A 237 8.47 11.05 8.30
N MET A 238 7.97 11.15 7.06
CA MET A 238 7.95 12.42 6.33
C MET A 238 7.11 13.50 7.00
N PRO A 239 5.91 13.25 7.57
CA PRO A 239 5.16 14.28 8.29
C PRO A 239 5.96 14.87 9.46
N LYS A 240 6.58 14.00 10.29
CA LYS A 240 7.44 14.43 11.40
C LYS A 240 8.64 15.21 10.90
N TYR A 241 9.33 14.71 9.87
CA TYR A 241 10.49 15.36 9.28
C TYR A 241 10.18 16.78 8.79
N LEU A 242 9.08 16.96 8.05
CA LEU A 242 8.70 18.27 7.55
C LEU A 242 8.34 19.24 8.69
N LYS A 243 7.63 18.74 9.71
CA LYS A 243 7.28 19.51 10.89
C LYS A 243 8.54 20.00 11.63
N ASP A 244 9.45 19.08 11.94
CA ASP A 244 10.61 19.37 12.80
C ASP A 244 11.70 20.15 12.05
N THR A 245 11.87 19.93 10.73
CA THR A 245 12.93 20.58 9.93
C THR A 245 12.54 21.97 9.45
N PHE A 246 11.27 22.19 9.11
CA PHE A 246 10.80 23.45 8.52
C PHE A 246 9.84 24.23 9.43
N ASP A 247 9.71 23.81 10.69
CA ASP A 247 8.83 24.41 11.70
C ASP A 247 7.38 24.59 11.20
N LEU A 248 6.90 23.58 10.47
CA LEU A 248 5.55 23.60 9.93
C LEU A 248 4.53 23.19 11.00
N SER A 249 3.32 23.72 10.88
CA SER A 249 2.19 23.19 11.63
C SER A 249 1.93 21.72 11.25
N LEU A 250 1.30 20.97 12.12
CA LEU A 250 1.05 19.53 11.91
C LEU A 250 0.15 19.30 10.69
N SER A 251 -0.85 20.16 10.49
CA SER A 251 -1.72 20.14 9.31
C SER A 251 -0.97 20.43 8.02
N SER A 252 -0.08 21.43 8.03
CA SER A 252 0.75 21.77 6.88
C SER A 252 1.76 20.66 6.55
N ALA A 253 2.48 20.16 7.55
CA ALA A 253 3.42 19.05 7.38
C ALA A 253 2.72 17.79 6.87
N GLY A 254 1.56 17.45 7.43
CA GLY A 254 0.72 16.33 6.97
C GLY A 254 0.24 16.51 5.54
N PHE A 255 -0.28 17.68 5.19
CA PHE A 255 -0.71 17.98 3.82
C PHE A 255 0.44 17.85 2.82
N HIS A 256 1.54 18.55 3.04
CA HIS A 256 2.65 18.58 2.08
C HIS A 256 3.35 17.24 1.95
N SER A 257 3.46 16.46 3.03
CA SER A 257 4.02 15.10 2.96
C SER A 257 3.19 14.17 2.08
N MET A 258 1.87 14.33 2.04
CA MET A 258 0.99 13.43 1.29
C MET A 258 0.64 13.97 -0.10
N PHE A 259 0.34 15.27 -0.21
CA PHE A 259 -0.16 15.87 -1.45
C PHE A 259 0.81 15.74 -2.63
N TRP A 260 2.04 16.25 -2.48
CA TRP A 260 2.99 16.28 -3.60
C TRP A 260 3.30 14.90 -4.15
N THR A 261 3.53 13.95 -3.26
CA THR A 261 3.84 12.58 -3.65
C THR A 261 2.66 11.89 -4.34
N HIS A 262 1.45 11.97 -3.77
CA HIS A 262 0.31 11.23 -4.29
C HIS A 262 -0.32 11.90 -5.51
N ALA A 263 -0.33 13.23 -5.59
CA ALA A 263 -0.77 13.95 -6.78
C ALA A 263 0.16 13.67 -7.98
N ALA A 264 1.47 13.70 -7.76
CA ALA A 264 2.43 13.37 -8.81
C ALA A 264 2.41 11.88 -9.18
N ALA A 265 2.20 10.98 -8.19
CA ALA A 265 2.05 9.55 -8.47
C ALA A 265 0.81 9.25 -9.32
N PHE A 266 -0.29 9.97 -9.11
CA PHE A 266 -1.48 9.82 -9.95
C PHE A 266 -1.18 10.12 -11.43
N VAL A 267 -0.47 11.21 -11.70
CA VAL A 267 -0.01 11.53 -13.07
C VAL A 267 1.00 10.50 -13.56
N GLY A 268 1.93 10.10 -12.69
CA GLY A 268 2.97 9.12 -12.98
C GLY A 268 2.41 7.77 -13.42
N VAL A 269 1.37 7.26 -12.77
CA VAL A 269 0.72 5.98 -13.14
C VAL A 269 0.13 6.04 -14.56
N LEU A 270 -0.51 7.15 -14.94
CA LEU A 270 -1.06 7.33 -16.28
C LEU A 270 0.06 7.34 -17.34
N VAL A 271 1.11 8.10 -17.10
CA VAL A 271 2.28 8.16 -18.01
C VAL A 271 2.98 6.80 -18.08
N ALA A 272 3.22 6.16 -16.94
CA ALA A 272 3.89 4.87 -16.85
C ALA A 272 3.09 3.76 -17.56
N GLY A 273 1.76 3.75 -17.44
CA GLY A 273 0.91 2.80 -18.14
C GLY A 273 1.08 2.91 -19.66
N VAL A 274 0.95 4.12 -20.21
CA VAL A 274 1.14 4.36 -21.66
C VAL A 274 2.55 3.98 -22.13
N LEU A 275 3.58 4.33 -21.35
CA LEU A 275 4.96 3.99 -21.67
C LEU A 275 5.19 2.48 -21.61
N SER A 276 4.67 1.80 -20.58
CA SER A 276 4.75 0.35 -20.42
C SER A 276 4.14 -0.38 -21.60
N ASP A 277 2.95 0.03 -22.06
CA ASP A 277 2.26 -0.59 -23.20
C ASP A 277 3.00 -0.34 -24.51
N ARG A 278 3.48 0.88 -24.76
CA ARG A 278 4.28 1.20 -25.95
C ARG A 278 5.61 0.43 -25.98
N MET A 279 6.21 0.20 -24.83
CA MET A 279 7.46 -0.56 -24.74
C MET A 279 7.20 -2.06 -24.86
N ALA A 280 6.05 -2.55 -24.41
CA ALA A 280 5.66 -3.95 -24.52
C ALA A 280 5.30 -4.37 -25.97
N SER A 281 4.76 -3.45 -26.78
CA SER A 281 4.40 -3.73 -28.18
C SER A 281 5.62 -3.93 -29.10
N ARG A 282 6.85 -3.65 -28.62
CA ARG A 282 8.09 -3.90 -29.35
C ARG A 282 8.60 -5.32 -29.12
N ALA A 283 9.41 -5.86 -30.02
CA ALA A 283 9.89 -7.26 -30.06
C ALA A 283 10.54 -7.83 -28.76
N SER A 284 10.71 -7.04 -27.72
CA SER A 284 11.26 -7.44 -26.40
C SER A 284 10.35 -7.13 -25.22
N GLY A 285 9.05 -7.17 -25.40
CA GLY A 285 7.92 -6.93 -24.47
C GLY A 285 8.25 -6.76 -22.98
N GLY A 286 8.18 -7.84 -22.20
CA GLY A 286 8.41 -7.81 -20.74
C GLY A 286 9.80 -7.31 -20.32
N ARG A 287 10.85 -7.56 -21.13
CA ARG A 287 12.20 -7.07 -20.88
C ARG A 287 12.28 -5.53 -20.81
N ASN A 288 11.49 -4.84 -21.65
CA ASN A 288 11.44 -3.38 -21.65
C ASN A 288 10.65 -2.82 -20.46
N ARG A 289 9.68 -3.56 -19.96
CA ARG A 289 8.98 -3.19 -18.70
C ARG A 289 9.92 -3.20 -17.50
N LEU A 290 10.84 -4.19 -17.41
CA LEU A 290 11.88 -4.18 -16.37
C LEU A 290 12.80 -2.95 -16.45
N LEU A 291 13.13 -2.48 -17.65
CA LEU A 291 13.90 -1.25 -17.82
C LEU A 291 13.14 -0.02 -17.32
N LEU A 292 11.85 0.06 -17.63
CA LEU A 292 11.00 1.17 -17.18
C LEU A 292 10.91 1.21 -15.65
N GLN A 293 10.73 0.05 -15.01
CA GLN A 293 10.70 -0.09 -13.56
C GLN A 293 12.02 0.30 -12.90
N ALA A 294 13.14 -0.20 -13.46
CA ALA A 294 14.47 0.13 -12.96
C ALA A 294 14.77 1.64 -13.09
N ALA A 295 14.44 2.24 -14.24
CA ALA A 295 14.60 3.67 -14.47
C ALA A 295 13.75 4.50 -13.49
N GLY A 296 12.53 4.06 -13.20
CA GLY A 296 11.66 4.70 -12.20
C GLY A 296 12.30 4.77 -10.83
N LEU A 297 12.79 3.63 -10.30
CA LEU A 297 13.45 3.59 -8.99
C LEU A 297 14.77 4.38 -8.99
N LEU A 298 15.55 4.31 -10.07
CA LEU A 298 16.82 5.03 -10.17
C LEU A 298 16.62 6.55 -10.22
N LEU A 299 15.64 7.04 -10.98
CA LEU A 299 15.32 8.46 -11.06
C LEU A 299 14.64 9.00 -9.79
N ALA A 300 13.94 8.15 -9.04
CA ALA A 300 13.41 8.52 -7.73
C ALA A 300 14.50 8.62 -6.64
N SER A 301 15.61 7.89 -6.77
CA SER A 301 16.68 7.89 -5.76
C SER A 301 17.27 9.27 -5.48
N PRO A 302 17.66 10.10 -6.46
CA PRO A 302 18.12 11.47 -6.19
C PRO A 302 17.03 12.35 -5.57
N CYS A 303 15.76 12.13 -5.90
CA CYS A 303 14.66 12.83 -5.23
C CYS A 303 14.63 12.48 -3.73
N ILE A 304 14.83 11.20 -3.37
CA ILE A 304 14.87 10.77 -1.97
C ILE A 304 16.03 11.44 -1.23
N VAL A 305 17.22 11.53 -1.84
CA VAL A 305 18.36 12.24 -1.25
C VAL A 305 17.99 13.72 -1.01
N LEU A 306 17.43 14.38 -2.02
CA LEU A 306 17.04 15.79 -1.91
C LEU A 306 15.99 16.02 -0.83
N MET A 307 15.05 15.09 -0.63
CA MET A 307 14.07 15.17 0.48
C MET A 307 14.76 15.18 1.85
N GLY A 308 15.80 14.35 2.03
CA GLY A 308 16.46 14.22 3.34
C GLY A 308 17.50 15.32 3.62
N VAL A 309 18.19 15.85 2.59
CA VAL A 309 19.34 16.76 2.81
C VAL A 309 19.07 18.22 2.49
N SER A 310 17.98 18.54 1.76
CA SER A 310 17.73 19.93 1.36
C SER A 310 17.18 20.77 2.51
N GLY A 311 17.84 21.87 2.80
CA GLY A 311 17.35 22.89 3.75
C GLY A 311 16.30 23.84 3.14
N ARG A 312 15.90 23.66 1.86
CA ARG A 312 14.92 24.53 1.18
C ARG A 312 13.60 23.79 0.99
N PHE A 313 12.55 24.25 1.63
CA PHE A 313 11.22 23.62 1.59
C PHE A 313 10.69 23.41 0.17
N GLY A 314 10.81 24.39 -0.73
CA GLY A 314 10.37 24.24 -2.13
C GLY A 314 11.09 23.13 -2.90
N ILE A 315 12.39 22.89 -2.63
CA ILE A 315 13.14 21.78 -3.23
C ILE A 315 12.63 20.46 -2.68
N VAL A 316 12.33 20.38 -1.39
CA VAL A 316 11.76 19.15 -0.79
C VAL A 316 10.38 18.85 -1.39
N CYS A 317 9.51 19.85 -1.60
CA CYS A 317 8.22 19.65 -2.26
C CYS A 317 8.38 19.14 -3.71
N ALA A 318 9.31 19.71 -4.47
CA ALA A 318 9.62 19.23 -5.83
C ALA A 318 10.19 17.80 -5.82
N ALA A 319 11.03 17.48 -4.84
CA ALA A 319 11.58 16.14 -4.65
C ALA A 319 10.50 15.12 -4.25
N LEU A 320 9.54 15.49 -3.40
CA LEU A 320 8.37 14.67 -3.06
C LEU A 320 7.52 14.37 -4.31
N ALA A 321 7.31 15.36 -5.16
CA ALA A 321 6.60 15.17 -6.41
C ALA A 321 7.38 14.25 -7.37
N GLY A 322 8.69 14.45 -7.53
CA GLY A 322 9.55 13.60 -8.34
C GLY A 322 9.57 12.16 -7.85
N PHE A 323 9.70 11.95 -6.53
CA PHE A 323 9.62 10.63 -5.90
C PHE A 323 8.30 9.93 -6.23
N GLY A 324 7.15 10.60 -6.05
CA GLY A 324 5.85 10.03 -6.35
C GLY A 324 5.68 9.70 -7.83
N PHE A 325 6.08 10.60 -8.71
CA PHE A 325 5.98 10.44 -10.16
C PHE A 325 6.80 9.24 -10.66
N PHE A 326 8.07 9.17 -10.30
CA PHE A 326 8.96 8.09 -10.77
C PHE A 326 8.66 6.74 -10.11
N ARG A 327 8.22 6.73 -8.85
CA ARG A 327 7.76 5.51 -8.17
C ARG A 327 6.68 4.78 -8.97
N ALA A 328 5.75 5.52 -9.54
CA ALA A 328 4.63 4.96 -10.29
C ALA A 328 5.07 4.11 -11.51
N PHE A 329 6.27 4.32 -12.02
CA PHE A 329 6.83 3.53 -13.13
C PHE A 329 7.09 2.08 -12.74
N PHE A 330 7.36 1.83 -11.46
CA PHE A 330 7.46 0.46 -10.96
C PHE A 330 6.08 -0.22 -10.91
N ASP A 331 5.07 0.48 -10.41
CA ASP A 331 3.73 -0.07 -10.19
C ASP A 331 3.07 -0.55 -11.51
N ALA A 332 3.32 0.16 -12.62
CA ALA A 332 2.64 -0.03 -13.91
C ALA A 332 2.93 -1.37 -14.60
N GLY A 333 4.00 -2.08 -14.25
CA GLY A 333 4.40 -3.31 -14.97
C GLY A 333 4.66 -4.51 -14.10
N THR A 334 4.56 -4.42 -12.77
CA THR A 334 5.04 -5.45 -11.84
C THR A 334 4.40 -6.82 -12.08
N TYR A 335 3.08 -6.89 -12.10
CA TYR A 335 2.40 -8.17 -12.30
C TYR A 335 2.52 -8.69 -13.73
N ALA A 336 2.55 -7.80 -14.72
CA ALA A 336 2.72 -8.21 -16.11
C ALA A 336 4.07 -8.91 -16.33
N VAL A 337 5.17 -8.35 -15.81
CA VAL A 337 6.50 -8.98 -15.89
C VAL A 337 6.57 -10.27 -15.10
N LEU A 338 5.95 -10.32 -13.91
CA LEU A 338 5.90 -11.52 -13.09
C LEU A 338 5.22 -12.67 -13.85
N TYR A 339 4.10 -12.38 -14.52
CA TYR A 339 3.34 -13.38 -15.27
C TYR A 339 4.01 -13.80 -16.59
N ASP A 340 4.92 -13.00 -17.14
CA ASP A 340 5.73 -13.38 -18.30
C ASP A 340 6.76 -14.49 -17.97
N VAL A 341 7.10 -14.71 -16.69
CA VAL A 341 8.18 -15.62 -16.25
C VAL A 341 7.71 -16.73 -15.29
N ILE A 342 6.45 -16.73 -14.89
CA ILE A 342 5.86 -17.73 -13.99
C ILE A 342 4.80 -18.54 -14.75
N GLU A 343 4.66 -19.84 -14.45
CA GLU A 343 3.62 -20.68 -15.03
C GLU A 343 2.20 -20.19 -14.65
N PRO A 344 1.23 -20.21 -15.59
CA PRO A 344 -0.13 -19.70 -15.36
C PRO A 344 -0.82 -20.25 -14.11
N LYS A 345 -0.61 -21.54 -13.78
CA LYS A 345 -1.19 -22.17 -12.59
C LYS A 345 -0.73 -21.53 -11.26
N TYR A 346 0.39 -20.79 -11.26
CA TYR A 346 0.95 -20.13 -10.09
C TYR A 346 0.72 -18.60 -10.06
N TYR A 347 0.05 -17.96 -11.03
CA TYR A 347 -0.09 -16.51 -11.13
C TYR A 347 -0.58 -15.85 -9.83
N SER A 348 -1.71 -16.33 -9.33
CA SER A 348 -2.32 -15.78 -8.11
C SER A 348 -1.43 -15.97 -6.89
N LEU A 349 -0.88 -17.18 -6.71
CA LEU A 349 -0.02 -17.49 -5.57
C LEU A 349 1.33 -16.78 -5.65
N SER A 350 1.90 -16.59 -6.83
CA SER A 350 3.15 -15.84 -7.02
C SER A 350 2.98 -14.36 -6.69
N SER A 351 1.82 -13.79 -7.03
CA SER A 351 1.48 -12.42 -6.60
C SER A 351 1.34 -12.34 -5.07
N ALA A 352 0.73 -13.35 -4.45
CA ALA A 352 0.64 -13.42 -2.98
C ALA A 352 2.03 -13.58 -2.32
N VAL A 353 2.94 -14.35 -2.90
CA VAL A 353 4.34 -14.47 -2.45
C VAL A 353 5.04 -13.12 -2.52
N LEU A 354 4.90 -12.39 -3.63
CA LEU A 354 5.48 -11.06 -3.81
C LEU A 354 4.99 -10.09 -2.72
N ILE A 355 3.69 -10.07 -2.46
CA ILE A 355 3.07 -9.22 -1.43
C ILE A 355 3.52 -9.63 -0.03
N LEU A 356 3.49 -10.93 0.29
CA LEU A 356 3.84 -11.46 1.61
C LEU A 356 5.26 -11.07 2.02
N PHE A 357 6.24 -11.37 1.17
CA PHE A 357 7.64 -11.05 1.45
C PHE A 357 7.92 -9.55 1.31
N GLY A 358 7.29 -8.88 0.33
CA GLY A 358 7.44 -7.44 0.13
C GLY A 358 6.99 -6.64 1.33
N PHE A 359 5.78 -6.89 1.81
CA PHE A 359 5.29 -6.23 3.03
C PHE A 359 5.93 -6.79 4.30
N GLY A 360 6.17 -8.10 4.41
CA GLY A 360 6.80 -8.69 5.58
C GLY A 360 8.16 -8.07 5.89
N ILE A 361 9.04 -7.95 4.88
CA ILE A 361 10.39 -7.39 5.04
C ILE A 361 10.36 -5.86 4.89
N GLY A 362 9.63 -5.33 3.91
CA GLY A 362 9.59 -3.90 3.65
C GLY A 362 8.95 -3.08 4.79
N SER A 363 8.11 -3.70 5.61
CA SER A 363 7.53 -3.03 6.79
C SER A 363 8.49 -2.85 7.96
N LEU A 364 9.72 -3.36 7.89
CA LEU A 364 10.75 -3.07 8.89
C LEU A 364 11.30 -1.63 8.77
N ALA A 365 11.07 -0.95 7.65
CA ALA A 365 11.60 0.39 7.40
C ALA A 365 11.27 1.42 8.49
N PRO A 366 10.03 1.57 8.97
CA PRO A 366 9.74 2.55 10.01
C PRO A 366 10.58 2.35 11.28
N TRP A 367 10.76 1.11 11.71
CA TRP A 367 11.57 0.80 12.88
C TRP A 367 13.05 1.07 12.66
N LEU A 368 13.60 0.59 11.54
CA LEU A 368 15.02 0.78 11.21
C LEU A 368 15.36 2.27 11.04
N LEU A 369 14.49 3.04 10.38
CA LEU A 369 14.66 4.49 10.28
C LEU A 369 14.54 5.19 11.63
N GLY A 370 13.65 4.71 12.52
CA GLY A 370 13.56 5.22 13.89
C GLY A 370 14.85 5.03 14.66
N MET A 371 15.49 3.84 14.57
CA MET A 371 16.80 3.58 15.19
C MET A 371 17.91 4.47 14.60
N ILE A 372 17.89 4.70 13.28
CA ILE A 372 18.81 5.62 12.63
C ILE A 372 18.55 7.04 13.13
N SER A 373 17.28 7.44 13.26
CA SER A 373 16.89 8.77 13.72
C SER A 373 17.36 9.04 15.16
N ASP A 374 17.23 8.08 16.05
CA ASP A 374 17.67 8.21 17.46
C ASP A 374 19.18 8.47 17.58
N ASN A 375 20.00 8.02 16.61
CA ASN A 375 21.47 8.13 16.65
C ASN A 375 22.05 9.20 15.70
N PHE A 376 21.46 9.36 14.51
CA PHE A 376 22.02 10.15 13.39
C PHE A 376 21.06 11.21 12.86
N GLY A 377 19.86 11.31 13.44
CA GLY A 377 18.82 12.21 12.99
C GLY A 377 18.02 11.68 11.79
N LEU A 378 16.81 12.18 11.64
CA LEU A 378 15.83 11.70 10.66
C LEU A 378 16.22 12.03 9.21
N SER A 379 16.94 13.11 8.99
CA SER A 379 17.47 13.56 7.69
C SER A 379 18.30 12.46 7.01
N GLY A 380 19.31 11.94 7.73
CA GLY A 380 20.16 10.84 7.25
C GLY A 380 19.37 9.53 7.01
N GLY A 381 18.40 9.23 7.89
CA GLY A 381 17.52 8.09 7.75
C GLY A 381 16.70 8.16 6.45
N ILE A 382 16.06 9.27 6.15
CA ILE A 382 15.29 9.47 4.91
C ILE A 382 16.21 9.35 3.69
N ALA A 383 17.37 10.04 3.70
CA ALA A 383 18.31 10.00 2.58
C ALA A 383 18.84 8.57 2.30
N SER A 384 19.01 7.74 3.35
CA SER A 384 19.47 6.36 3.21
C SER A 384 18.52 5.46 2.40
N LEU A 385 17.24 5.77 2.32
CA LEU A 385 16.27 5.06 1.49
C LEU A 385 16.65 5.09 -0.01
N ALA A 386 17.40 6.11 -0.44
CA ALA A 386 17.89 6.19 -1.82
C ALA A 386 18.82 5.02 -2.17
N ALA A 387 19.67 4.59 -1.24
CA ALA A 387 20.53 3.43 -1.45
C ALA A 387 19.70 2.15 -1.65
N VAL A 388 18.64 1.95 -0.87
CA VAL A 388 17.73 0.81 -1.02
C VAL A 388 17.08 0.80 -2.40
N TRP A 389 16.59 1.94 -2.89
CA TRP A 389 15.96 2.03 -4.20
C TRP A 389 16.96 1.91 -5.36
N THR A 390 18.17 2.41 -5.18
CA THR A 390 19.25 2.19 -6.16
C THR A 390 19.60 0.71 -6.27
N LEU A 391 19.75 -0.01 -5.14
CA LEU A 391 19.98 -1.46 -5.13
C LEU A 391 18.80 -2.23 -5.76
N SER A 392 17.58 -1.80 -5.50
CA SER A 392 16.38 -2.35 -6.14
C SER A 392 16.38 -2.16 -7.66
N SER A 393 16.81 -0.99 -8.14
CA SER A 393 16.99 -0.73 -9.58
C SER A 393 18.06 -1.64 -10.18
N VAL A 394 19.19 -1.82 -9.49
CA VAL A 394 20.26 -2.74 -9.93
C VAL A 394 19.75 -4.17 -10.03
N ALA A 395 18.95 -4.64 -9.07
CA ALA A 395 18.34 -5.98 -9.13
C ALA A 395 17.47 -6.16 -10.38
N LEU A 396 16.64 -5.15 -10.73
CA LEU A 396 15.83 -5.19 -11.96
C LEU A 396 16.65 -5.16 -13.24
N LEU A 397 17.74 -4.37 -13.27
CA LEU A 397 18.65 -4.36 -14.40
C LEU A 397 19.36 -5.72 -14.55
N LEU A 398 19.76 -6.35 -13.45
CA LEU A 398 20.31 -7.70 -13.45
C LEU A 398 19.30 -8.72 -13.99
N ALA A 399 18.04 -8.66 -13.53
CA ALA A 399 16.96 -9.51 -14.05
C ALA A 399 16.83 -9.35 -15.56
N ARG A 400 16.80 -8.10 -16.05
CA ARG A 400 16.70 -7.77 -17.48
C ARG A 400 17.85 -8.29 -18.32
N MET A 401 19.08 -8.19 -17.81
CA MET A 401 20.29 -8.49 -18.59
C MET A 401 20.66 -9.97 -18.59
N ALA A 402 20.44 -10.66 -17.46
CA ALA A 402 20.97 -12.00 -17.24
C ALA A 402 19.92 -13.12 -17.26
N PHE A 403 18.69 -12.84 -16.84
CA PHE A 403 17.74 -13.89 -16.51
C PHE A 403 16.45 -13.89 -17.32
N PHE A 404 15.86 -12.74 -17.61
CA PHE A 404 14.51 -12.62 -18.16
C PHE A 404 14.29 -13.43 -19.43
N ASP A 405 15.18 -13.32 -20.43
CA ASP A 405 14.99 -14.00 -21.71
C ASP A 405 15.04 -15.54 -21.56
N LYS A 406 15.81 -16.04 -20.58
CA LYS A 406 15.89 -17.48 -20.29
C LYS A 406 14.64 -17.97 -19.58
N ASP A 407 14.13 -17.20 -18.61
CA ASP A 407 12.96 -17.56 -17.80
C ASP A 407 11.69 -17.48 -18.65
N ALA A 408 11.51 -16.43 -19.45
CA ALA A 408 10.36 -16.26 -20.34
C ALA A 408 10.29 -17.35 -21.43
N LYS A 409 11.42 -17.74 -22.00
CA LYS A 409 11.45 -18.85 -22.98
C LYS A 409 10.99 -20.17 -22.41
N LYS A 410 11.32 -20.48 -21.15
CA LYS A 410 10.85 -21.71 -20.48
C LYS A 410 9.33 -21.77 -20.38
N ILE A 411 8.69 -20.62 -20.13
CA ILE A 411 7.22 -20.54 -20.03
C ILE A 411 6.54 -20.71 -21.40
N GLN A 412 7.14 -20.18 -22.47
CA GLN A 412 6.62 -20.32 -23.82
C GLN A 412 6.69 -21.77 -24.38
N GLN A 413 7.48 -22.63 -23.74
CA GLN A 413 7.65 -24.04 -24.12
C GLN A 413 6.70 -25.01 -23.37
N ILE A 414 5.98 -24.50 -22.37
CA ILE A 414 4.95 -25.23 -21.60
C ILE A 414 3.57 -24.94 -22.16
#